data_c68b36007647edc889c8aa447f15fd28
#
_entry.id   c68b36007647edc889c8aa447f15fd28
#
_cell.length_a   1.000
_cell.length_b   1.000
_cell.length_c   1.000
_cell.angle_alpha   90.00
_cell.angle_beta   90.00
_cell.angle_gamma   90.00
#
_symmetry.space_group_name_H-M   'P 1'
#
loop_
_entity.id
_entity.type
_entity.pdbx_description
1 polymer ?
#
loop_
_entity_poly.entity_id
_entity_poly.type
_entity_poly.pdbx_seq_one_letter_code
_entity_poly.pdbx_strand_id
1 'polypeptide(L)'
;EAVNLARSTPSRGRVLVSAAVDPRYVETLRTYGRGAGYEPELFDVVEGRGGSPVVSDDVACVVVQHPNAYGLLEPARELFGVAHAGGARAIQVFDPLSLGVLAPPGDLRADVAVGEGQVLGNHLHHGGPYLGLIATRLDDVRRLPGRIVGETLDVDGRTGYVLTLQAREQHIRREKATSNICTNQTLMAIAATVYLGWLGPQGLEELGRQCASKAAYAAQRLTEVPGVEPLFGDAPFFKEFPVRLPRPAAEVRDAMLERGYLAGVPLPDADGHALLIAVTERRTREQIDGLAVAQKEVRVRFNALNRDV
;
A
#
# COMPACT_ATOMS: atom_id res chain seq x y z
N GLU A 1 5.38 -8.51 -10.21
CA GLU A 1 5.81 -9.92 -10.09
C GLU A 1 4.69 -10.80 -9.52
N ALA A 2 3.92 -10.35 -8.52
CA ALA A 2 2.77 -11.11 -7.99
C ALA A 2 1.74 -11.46 -9.08
N VAL A 3 1.46 -10.52 -9.98
CA VAL A 3 0.59 -10.75 -11.15
C VAL A 3 1.20 -11.79 -12.09
N ASN A 4 2.50 -11.72 -12.38
CA ASN A 4 3.18 -12.72 -13.22
C ASN A 4 3.11 -14.12 -12.59
N LEU A 5 3.28 -14.21 -11.26
CA LEU A 5 3.09 -15.45 -10.51
C LEU A 5 1.66 -15.99 -10.66
N ALA A 6 0.65 -15.14 -10.51
CA ALA A 6 -0.75 -15.51 -10.61
C ALA A 6 -1.14 -15.99 -12.04
N ARG A 7 -0.60 -15.33 -13.07
CA ARG A 7 -0.84 -15.65 -14.49
C ARG A 7 -0.14 -16.93 -15.00
N SER A 8 0.57 -17.62 -14.15
CA SER A 8 1.24 -18.87 -14.53
C SER A 8 0.30 -20.02 -14.93
N THR A 9 -1.02 -19.84 -14.78
CA THR A 9 -2.04 -20.78 -15.26
C THR A 9 -2.40 -20.43 -16.72
N PRO A 10 -2.16 -21.31 -17.71
CA PRO A 10 -2.25 -20.96 -19.14
C PRO A 10 -3.61 -20.48 -19.64
N SER A 11 -4.69 -20.93 -19.01
CA SER A 11 -6.07 -20.60 -19.42
C SER A 11 -6.59 -19.27 -18.87
N ARG A 12 -5.83 -18.60 -17.99
CA ARG A 12 -6.26 -17.39 -17.31
C ARG A 12 -5.27 -16.26 -17.55
N GLY A 13 -5.72 -15.20 -18.18
CA GLY A 13 -4.84 -14.09 -18.60
C GLY A 13 -5.23 -12.72 -18.10
N ARG A 14 -6.51 -12.48 -17.81
CA ARG A 14 -7.04 -11.18 -17.40
C ARG A 14 -6.63 -10.84 -15.97
N VAL A 15 -6.36 -9.57 -15.74
CA VAL A 15 -5.90 -9.02 -14.45
C VAL A 15 -6.86 -7.92 -14.02
N LEU A 16 -7.63 -8.19 -12.97
CA LEU A 16 -8.55 -7.20 -12.40
C LEU A 16 -7.85 -6.47 -11.24
N VAL A 17 -7.92 -5.16 -11.24
CA VAL A 17 -7.30 -4.30 -10.22
C VAL A 17 -8.35 -3.33 -9.68
N SER A 18 -8.47 -3.22 -8.36
CA SER A 18 -9.34 -2.20 -7.77
C SER A 18 -8.85 -0.81 -8.17
N ALA A 19 -9.75 0.08 -8.60
CA ALA A 19 -9.42 1.46 -8.85
C ALA A 19 -9.01 2.24 -7.58
N ALA A 20 -9.14 1.61 -6.39
CA ALA A 20 -8.60 2.11 -5.13
C ALA A 20 -7.16 1.62 -4.83
N VAL A 21 -6.49 0.94 -5.77
CA VAL A 21 -5.04 0.66 -5.71
C VAL A 21 -4.27 1.91 -6.11
N ASP A 22 -3.12 2.15 -5.47
CA ASP A 22 -2.24 3.28 -5.78
C ASP A 22 -1.98 3.37 -7.30
N PRO A 23 -2.26 4.51 -7.94
CA PRO A 23 -2.08 4.69 -9.38
C PRO A 23 -0.68 4.34 -9.90
N ARG A 24 0.35 4.54 -9.07
CA ARG A 24 1.74 4.19 -9.42
C ARG A 24 1.94 2.68 -9.60
N TYR A 25 1.22 1.86 -8.82
CA TYR A 25 1.22 0.41 -8.98
C TYR A 25 0.49 0.00 -10.26
N VAL A 26 -0.62 0.66 -10.57
CA VAL A 26 -1.35 0.42 -11.82
C VAL A 26 -0.48 0.76 -13.04
N GLU A 27 0.23 1.90 -13.02
CA GLU A 27 1.17 2.28 -14.10
C GLU A 27 2.33 1.29 -14.23
N THR A 28 2.84 0.77 -13.09
CA THR A 28 3.85 -0.28 -13.11
C THR A 28 3.30 -1.57 -13.74
N LEU A 29 2.08 -1.96 -13.40
CA LEU A 29 1.41 -3.13 -14.03
C LEU A 29 1.22 -2.94 -15.53
N ARG A 30 0.82 -1.74 -15.99
CA ARG A 30 0.71 -1.42 -17.42
C ARG A 30 2.07 -1.54 -18.13
N THR A 31 3.13 -1.04 -17.49
CA THR A 31 4.48 -1.12 -18.06
C THR A 31 4.94 -2.57 -18.23
N TYR A 32 4.78 -3.39 -17.20
CA TYR A 32 5.12 -4.81 -17.25
C TYR A 32 4.18 -5.60 -18.17
N GLY A 33 2.90 -5.24 -18.17
CA GLY A 33 1.86 -5.88 -18.98
C GLY A 33 2.15 -5.84 -20.47
N ARG A 34 2.72 -4.74 -20.99
CA ARG A 34 3.14 -4.60 -22.39
C ARG A 34 4.10 -5.71 -22.83
N GLY A 35 5.06 -6.06 -21.98
CA GLY A 35 6.02 -7.14 -22.25
C GLY A 35 5.46 -8.54 -21.99
N ALA A 36 4.52 -8.66 -21.04
CA ALA A 36 3.96 -9.93 -20.59
C ALA A 36 2.60 -10.27 -21.27
N GLY A 37 2.10 -9.41 -22.15
CA GLY A 37 0.87 -9.64 -22.93
C GLY A 37 -0.40 -9.55 -22.08
N TYR A 38 -0.52 -8.55 -21.21
CA TYR A 38 -1.76 -8.22 -20.50
C TYR A 38 -1.91 -6.72 -20.29
N GLU A 39 -3.15 -6.26 -20.13
CA GLU A 39 -3.50 -4.93 -19.66
C GLU A 39 -4.28 -5.06 -18.34
N PRO A 40 -3.94 -4.33 -17.27
CA PRO A 40 -4.74 -4.35 -16.06
C PRO A 40 -6.08 -3.66 -16.29
N GLU A 41 -7.16 -4.35 -15.96
CA GLU A 41 -8.52 -3.87 -16.03
C GLU A 41 -8.97 -3.35 -14.66
N LEU A 42 -9.36 -2.08 -14.59
CA LEU A 42 -9.82 -1.49 -13.33
C LEU A 42 -11.29 -1.85 -13.09
N PHE A 43 -11.61 -2.29 -11.88
CA PHE A 43 -12.99 -2.36 -11.43
C PHE A 43 -13.32 -1.21 -10.47
N ASP A 44 -14.59 -0.83 -10.45
CA ASP A 44 -15.08 0.39 -9.85
C ASP A 44 -14.85 0.49 -8.34
N VAL A 45 -14.85 1.74 -7.86
CA VAL A 45 -14.81 2.13 -6.45
C VAL A 45 -16.19 2.66 -6.05
N VAL A 46 -16.67 2.21 -4.91
CA VAL A 46 -17.92 2.69 -4.30
C VAL A 46 -17.58 3.29 -2.94
N GLU A 47 -17.89 4.55 -2.75
CA GLU A 47 -17.58 5.28 -1.50
C GLU A 47 -16.12 5.13 -1.04
N GLY A 48 -15.18 5.27 -1.99
CA GLY A 48 -13.74 5.18 -1.73
C GLY A 48 -13.18 3.78 -1.53
N ARG A 49 -13.98 2.72 -1.62
CA ARG A 49 -13.58 1.32 -1.47
C ARG A 49 -13.90 0.51 -2.71
N GLY A 50 -13.14 -0.54 -2.95
CA GLY A 50 -13.35 -1.42 -4.11
C GLY A 50 -14.75 -2.01 -4.13
N GLY A 51 -15.45 -1.84 -5.26
CA GLY A 51 -16.71 -2.53 -5.55
C GLY A 51 -16.50 -4.02 -5.80
N SER A 52 -17.57 -4.76 -6.05
CA SER A 52 -17.47 -6.20 -6.33
C SER A 52 -17.04 -6.44 -7.77
N PRO A 53 -15.88 -7.09 -8.03
CA PRO A 53 -15.44 -7.40 -9.39
C PRO A 53 -16.28 -8.53 -10.01
N VAL A 54 -16.46 -8.50 -11.34
CA VAL A 54 -17.01 -9.62 -12.08
C VAL A 54 -15.88 -10.55 -12.50
N VAL A 55 -15.81 -11.72 -11.87
CA VAL A 55 -14.72 -12.69 -12.06
C VAL A 55 -15.20 -13.86 -12.92
N SER A 56 -14.77 -13.87 -14.17
CA SER A 56 -14.99 -14.97 -15.14
C SER A 56 -13.84 -15.98 -15.11
N ASP A 57 -13.98 -17.08 -15.79
CA ASP A 57 -13.03 -18.21 -15.83
C ASP A 57 -11.70 -17.89 -16.53
N ASP A 58 -11.61 -16.78 -17.24
CA ASP A 58 -10.40 -16.25 -17.87
C ASP A 58 -9.61 -15.27 -16.98
N VAL A 59 -10.14 -14.87 -15.81
CA VAL A 59 -9.46 -13.98 -14.86
C VAL A 59 -8.39 -14.75 -14.09
N ALA A 60 -7.15 -14.29 -14.17
CA ALA A 60 -6.02 -14.86 -13.46
C ALA A 60 -5.95 -14.40 -12.00
N CYS A 61 -6.18 -13.13 -11.77
CA CYS A 61 -6.11 -12.55 -10.41
C CYS A 61 -6.96 -11.29 -10.24
N VAL A 62 -7.28 -11.03 -8.97
CA VAL A 62 -7.87 -9.78 -8.49
C VAL A 62 -6.88 -9.13 -7.53
N VAL A 63 -6.53 -7.87 -7.79
CA VAL A 63 -5.59 -7.08 -6.98
C VAL A 63 -6.36 -6.05 -6.16
N VAL A 64 -6.16 -6.08 -4.84
CA VAL A 64 -6.76 -5.15 -3.88
C VAL A 64 -5.67 -4.60 -2.98
N GLN A 65 -5.68 -3.31 -2.70
CA GLN A 65 -4.79 -2.69 -1.71
C GLN A 65 -5.56 -2.48 -0.40
N HIS A 66 -5.00 -2.91 0.72
CA HIS A 66 -5.62 -2.80 2.04
C HIS A 66 -4.57 -2.51 3.12
N PRO A 67 -4.60 -1.32 3.77
CA PRO A 67 -5.44 -0.17 3.46
C PRO A 67 -5.22 0.34 2.03
N ASN A 68 -6.26 0.94 1.41
CA ASN A 68 -6.21 1.32 0.00
C ASN A 68 -5.49 2.67 -0.25
N ALA A 69 -5.46 3.15 -1.49
CA ALA A 69 -4.79 4.39 -1.87
C ALA A 69 -5.41 5.66 -1.24
N TYR A 70 -6.62 5.56 -0.71
CA TYR A 70 -7.26 6.62 0.08
C TYR A 70 -7.03 6.45 1.58
N GLY A 71 -6.28 5.44 2.01
CA GLY A 71 -6.06 5.09 3.41
C GLY A 71 -7.20 4.28 4.05
N LEU A 72 -8.28 4.00 3.30
CA LEU A 72 -9.48 3.32 3.80
C LEU A 72 -9.30 1.81 3.92
N LEU A 73 -10.04 1.22 4.86
CA LEU A 73 -10.06 -0.24 5.03
C LEU A 73 -11.03 -0.88 4.04
N GLU A 74 -10.52 -1.78 3.21
CA GLU A 74 -11.30 -2.54 2.23
C GLU A 74 -12.03 -3.72 2.88
N PRO A 75 -13.15 -4.18 2.33
CA PRO A 75 -13.77 -5.47 2.66
C PRO A 75 -12.97 -6.62 1.99
N ALA A 76 -11.65 -6.69 2.30
CA ALA A 76 -10.69 -7.51 1.56
C ALA A 76 -11.05 -9.00 1.57
N ARG A 77 -11.53 -9.54 2.71
CA ARG A 77 -11.97 -10.94 2.81
C ARG A 77 -13.10 -11.28 1.83
N GLU A 78 -14.05 -10.36 1.67
CA GLU A 78 -15.19 -10.53 0.78
C GLU A 78 -14.75 -10.47 -0.68
N LEU A 79 -13.93 -9.48 -1.04
CA LEU A 79 -13.36 -9.32 -2.39
C LEU A 79 -12.52 -10.54 -2.79
N PHE A 80 -11.72 -11.08 -1.88
CA PHE A 80 -10.94 -12.29 -2.12
C PHE A 80 -11.84 -13.54 -2.21
N GLY A 81 -12.95 -13.56 -1.46
CA GLY A 81 -13.98 -14.60 -1.61
C GLY A 81 -14.59 -14.61 -3.03
N VAL A 82 -14.89 -13.45 -3.58
CA VAL A 82 -15.37 -13.31 -4.97
C VAL A 82 -14.31 -13.78 -5.98
N ALA A 83 -13.04 -13.38 -5.78
CA ALA A 83 -11.95 -13.85 -6.63
C ALA A 83 -11.85 -15.38 -6.66
N HIS A 84 -11.86 -16.01 -5.48
CA HIS A 84 -11.76 -17.47 -5.36
C HIS A 84 -12.98 -18.19 -5.90
N ALA A 85 -14.19 -17.65 -5.73
CA ALA A 85 -15.40 -18.24 -6.30
C ALA A 85 -15.35 -18.32 -7.83
N GLY A 86 -14.71 -17.31 -8.49
CA GLY A 86 -14.43 -17.33 -9.92
C GLY A 86 -13.15 -18.10 -10.30
N GLY A 87 -12.46 -18.70 -9.32
CA GLY A 87 -11.20 -19.44 -9.53
C GLY A 87 -9.98 -18.57 -9.82
N ALA A 88 -10.08 -17.24 -9.59
CA ALA A 88 -8.97 -16.32 -9.71
C ALA A 88 -8.15 -16.26 -8.41
N ARG A 89 -6.88 -15.86 -8.50
CA ARG A 89 -6.03 -15.63 -7.34
C ARG A 89 -6.28 -14.26 -6.72
N ALA A 90 -6.18 -14.18 -5.39
CA ALA A 90 -6.27 -12.95 -4.63
C ALA A 90 -4.88 -12.38 -4.34
N ILE A 91 -4.61 -11.15 -4.77
CA ILE A 91 -3.37 -10.43 -4.49
C ILE A 91 -3.68 -9.24 -3.60
N GLN A 92 -3.06 -9.19 -2.42
CA GLN A 92 -3.15 -8.04 -1.53
C GLN A 92 -1.90 -7.17 -1.61
N VAL A 93 -2.08 -5.88 -1.88
CA VAL A 93 -1.07 -4.86 -1.56
C VAL A 93 -1.31 -4.40 -0.12
N PHE A 94 -0.28 -4.40 0.73
CA PHE A 94 -0.43 -4.11 2.16
C PHE A 94 0.59 -3.10 2.67
N ASP A 95 0.22 -2.38 3.72
CA ASP A 95 1.12 -1.54 4.51
C ASP A 95 1.69 -2.38 5.66
N PRO A 96 3.02 -2.54 5.78
CA PRO A 96 3.61 -3.36 6.85
C PRO A 96 3.26 -2.92 8.27
N LEU A 97 3.11 -1.62 8.54
CA LEU A 97 2.73 -1.14 9.87
C LEU A 97 1.28 -1.49 10.24
N SER A 98 0.42 -1.67 9.23
CA SER A 98 -0.98 -2.06 9.47
C SER A 98 -1.09 -3.46 10.10
N LEU A 99 -0.10 -4.33 9.90
CA LEU A 99 -0.06 -5.68 10.46
C LEU A 99 0.00 -5.71 12.00
N GLY A 100 0.34 -4.59 12.63
CA GLY A 100 0.26 -4.44 14.08
C GLY A 100 -1.17 -4.42 14.64
N VAL A 101 -2.17 -4.05 13.81
CA VAL A 101 -3.57 -3.84 14.26
C VAL A 101 -4.62 -4.41 13.33
N LEU A 102 -4.29 -4.72 12.08
CA LEU A 102 -5.19 -5.32 11.10
C LEU A 102 -4.86 -6.80 10.87
N ALA A 103 -5.85 -7.54 10.42
CA ALA A 103 -5.66 -8.94 10.05
C ALA A 103 -4.61 -9.08 8.93
N PRO A 104 -3.65 -10.00 9.05
CA PRO A 104 -2.65 -10.22 8.02
C PRO A 104 -3.26 -10.77 6.72
N PRO A 105 -2.61 -10.54 5.56
CA PRO A 105 -3.13 -10.96 4.26
C PRO A 105 -3.53 -12.44 4.17
N GLY A 106 -2.77 -13.32 4.82
CA GLY A 106 -3.06 -14.76 4.87
C GLY A 106 -4.39 -15.08 5.54
N ASP A 107 -4.71 -14.39 6.64
CA ASP A 107 -5.97 -14.54 7.37
C ASP A 107 -7.15 -13.97 6.57
N LEU A 108 -6.89 -12.94 5.75
CA LEU A 108 -7.86 -12.40 4.79
C LEU A 108 -8.02 -13.27 3.54
N ARG A 109 -7.23 -14.36 3.43
CA ARG A 109 -7.22 -15.33 2.33
C ARG A 109 -6.56 -14.81 1.05
N ALA A 110 -5.64 -13.85 1.14
CA ALA A 110 -4.78 -13.52 0.01
C ALA A 110 -3.90 -14.73 -0.37
N ASP A 111 -3.70 -14.97 -1.67
CA ASP A 111 -2.77 -15.98 -2.19
C ASP A 111 -1.36 -15.42 -2.30
N VAL A 112 -1.26 -14.14 -2.63
CA VAL A 112 0.00 -13.40 -2.69
C VAL A 112 -0.18 -12.05 -1.99
N ALA A 113 0.77 -11.69 -1.15
CA ALA A 113 0.82 -10.39 -0.50
C ALA A 113 2.08 -9.64 -0.94
N VAL A 114 1.93 -8.36 -1.28
CA VAL A 114 3.03 -7.47 -1.66
C VAL A 114 2.96 -6.16 -0.90
N GLY A 115 4.09 -5.57 -0.61
CA GLY A 115 4.15 -4.30 0.11
C GLY A 115 5.48 -3.60 -0.04
N GLU A 116 5.54 -2.37 0.44
CA GLU A 116 6.75 -1.56 0.51
C GLU A 116 7.28 -1.53 1.96
N GLY A 117 8.49 -2.02 2.15
CA GLY A 117 9.10 -2.16 3.47
C GLY A 117 9.94 -0.98 3.93
N GLN A 118 9.93 0.15 3.25
CA GLN A 118 10.67 1.34 3.67
C GLN A 118 10.34 1.75 5.10
N VAL A 119 9.07 1.65 5.50
CA VAL A 119 8.58 1.99 6.85
C VAL A 119 9.15 1.12 7.97
N LEU A 120 9.80 0.02 7.63
CA LEU A 120 10.44 -0.90 8.58
C LEU A 120 11.90 -0.46 8.89
N GLY A 121 12.05 0.78 9.35
CA GLY A 121 13.33 1.31 9.83
C GLY A 121 14.27 1.85 8.75
N ASN A 122 13.88 1.87 7.49
CA ASN A 122 14.67 2.46 6.42
C ASN A 122 14.39 3.97 6.29
N HIS A 123 15.42 4.78 6.13
CA HIS A 123 15.28 6.21 5.91
C HIS A 123 14.70 6.52 4.53
N LEU A 124 14.13 7.73 4.38
CA LEU A 124 13.71 8.25 3.08
C LEU A 124 14.95 8.57 2.23
N HIS A 125 15.07 7.98 1.07
CA HIS A 125 16.18 8.15 0.14
C HIS A 125 15.77 8.87 -1.16
N HIS A 126 14.60 9.49 -1.21
CA HIS A 126 14.11 10.31 -2.33
C HIS A 126 14.21 9.63 -3.70
N GLY A 127 13.85 8.36 -3.79
CA GLY A 127 13.89 7.57 -5.02
C GLY A 127 14.50 6.18 -4.84
N GLY A 128 14.86 5.82 -3.63
CA GLY A 128 15.39 4.49 -3.28
C GLY A 128 16.89 4.48 -2.98
N PRO A 129 17.45 3.30 -2.66
CA PRO A 129 16.73 2.01 -2.68
C PRO A 129 15.76 1.88 -1.51
N TYR A 130 14.62 1.24 -1.79
CA TYR A 130 13.63 0.85 -0.79
C TYR A 130 13.58 -0.68 -0.67
N LEU A 131 12.49 -1.24 -0.12
CA LEU A 131 12.41 -2.68 0.19
C LEU A 131 11.09 -3.28 -0.28
N GLY A 132 11.07 -3.94 -1.43
CA GLY A 132 9.92 -4.70 -1.88
C GLY A 132 9.71 -5.95 -1.01
N LEU A 133 8.48 -6.14 -0.56
CA LEU A 133 8.05 -7.32 0.19
C LEU A 133 7.12 -8.16 -0.68
N ILE A 134 7.35 -9.49 -0.69
CA ILE A 134 6.45 -10.45 -1.31
C ILE A 134 6.35 -11.69 -0.45
N ALA A 135 5.12 -12.15 -0.22
CA ALA A 135 4.83 -13.41 0.46
C ALA A 135 3.77 -14.18 -0.33
N THR A 136 3.88 -15.50 -0.33
CA THR A 136 2.94 -16.39 -0.98
C THR A 136 2.87 -17.73 -0.25
N ARG A 137 1.96 -18.61 -0.68
CA ARG A 137 1.83 -19.95 -0.13
C ARG A 137 2.98 -20.84 -0.56
N LEU A 138 3.28 -21.87 0.22
CA LEU A 138 4.37 -22.80 -0.05
C LEU A 138 4.25 -23.47 -1.43
N ASP A 139 3.04 -23.75 -1.90
CA ASP A 139 2.80 -24.35 -3.21
C ASP A 139 3.31 -23.49 -4.38
N ASP A 140 3.45 -22.18 -4.17
CA ASP A 140 3.94 -21.25 -5.16
C ASP A 140 5.45 -20.92 -5.02
N VAL A 141 6.15 -21.51 -4.05
CA VAL A 141 7.57 -21.21 -3.77
C VAL A 141 8.46 -21.32 -5.01
N ARG A 142 8.16 -22.25 -5.92
CA ARG A 142 8.90 -22.45 -7.17
C ARG A 142 8.67 -21.35 -8.22
N ARG A 143 7.72 -20.46 -7.98
CA ARG A 143 7.35 -19.33 -8.84
C ARG A 143 7.69 -17.99 -8.20
N LEU A 144 8.02 -18.01 -6.89
CA LEU A 144 8.36 -16.80 -6.13
C LEU A 144 9.61 -16.14 -6.74
N PRO A 145 9.60 -14.86 -7.10
CA PRO A 145 10.77 -14.16 -7.60
C PRO A 145 11.85 -13.98 -6.53
N GLY A 146 13.07 -13.70 -6.95
CA GLY A 146 14.19 -13.44 -6.06
C GLY A 146 14.87 -14.71 -5.53
N ARG A 147 15.95 -14.51 -4.80
CA ARG A 147 16.74 -15.59 -4.19
C ARG A 147 16.06 -16.13 -2.95
N ILE A 148 16.10 -17.45 -2.79
CA ILE A 148 15.57 -18.13 -1.61
C ILE A 148 16.71 -18.80 -0.90
N VAL A 149 16.82 -18.58 0.42
CA VAL A 149 17.77 -19.21 1.31
C VAL A 149 17.04 -20.32 2.08
N GLY A 150 17.60 -21.51 2.06
CA GLY A 150 17.12 -22.66 2.83
C GLY A 150 18.05 -22.96 3.99
N GLU A 151 17.48 -23.39 5.11
CA GLU A 151 18.22 -23.95 6.22
C GLU A 151 18.54 -25.43 5.93
N THR A 152 19.74 -25.87 6.29
CA THR A 152 20.22 -27.25 6.12
C THR A 152 21.23 -27.59 7.21
N LEU A 153 21.68 -28.84 7.23
CA LEU A 153 22.79 -29.26 8.10
C LEU A 153 24.03 -29.48 7.24
N ASP A 154 25.19 -29.11 7.78
CA ASP A 154 26.49 -29.45 7.18
C ASP A 154 26.86 -30.91 7.46
N VAL A 155 28.04 -31.34 7.00
CA VAL A 155 28.54 -32.72 7.18
C VAL A 155 28.80 -33.09 8.65
N ASP A 156 28.96 -32.10 9.51
CA ASP A 156 29.14 -32.26 10.96
C ASP A 156 27.82 -32.14 11.75
N GLY A 157 26.68 -31.99 11.06
CA GLY A 157 25.37 -31.84 11.68
C GLY A 157 25.09 -30.45 12.23
N ARG A 158 25.86 -29.42 11.85
CA ARG A 158 25.64 -28.03 12.26
C ARG A 158 24.69 -27.34 11.31
N THR A 159 23.82 -26.48 11.84
CA THR A 159 22.93 -25.63 11.02
C THR A 159 23.73 -24.74 10.09
N GLY A 160 23.40 -24.78 8.81
CA GLY A 160 23.96 -23.94 7.75
C GLY A 160 22.85 -23.39 6.85
N TYR A 161 23.19 -22.40 6.03
CA TYR A 161 22.26 -21.76 5.12
C TYR A 161 22.80 -21.79 3.69
N VAL A 162 21.94 -22.15 2.74
CA VAL A 162 22.31 -22.27 1.33
C VAL A 162 21.29 -21.61 0.42
N LEU A 163 21.73 -21.07 -0.72
CA LEU A 163 20.81 -20.68 -1.79
C LEU A 163 20.14 -21.91 -2.36
N THR A 164 18.81 -21.92 -2.36
CA THR A 164 18.01 -23.04 -2.86
C THR A 164 17.14 -22.62 -4.05
N LEU A 165 16.63 -23.62 -4.79
CA LEU A 165 15.75 -23.44 -5.96
C LEU A 165 16.33 -22.51 -7.04
N GLN A 166 17.63 -22.38 -7.16
CA GLN A 166 18.30 -21.46 -8.09
C GLN A 166 17.98 -21.75 -9.56
N ALA A 167 17.61 -23.00 -9.90
CA ALA A 167 17.27 -23.39 -11.27
C ALA A 167 16.08 -22.60 -11.87
N ARG A 168 15.26 -21.89 -11.07
CA ARG A 168 14.16 -21.03 -11.52
C ARG A 168 14.60 -19.61 -11.88
N GLU A 169 15.82 -19.20 -11.48
CA GLU A 169 16.33 -17.86 -11.66
C GLU A 169 16.88 -17.60 -13.08
N GLN A 170 16.90 -16.33 -13.51
CA GLN A 170 17.23 -15.93 -14.87
C GLN A 170 18.65 -16.32 -15.30
N HIS A 171 19.63 -16.35 -14.41
CA HIS A 171 21.01 -16.71 -14.74
C HIS A 171 21.16 -18.19 -15.14
N ILE A 172 20.18 -19.04 -14.79
CA ILE A 172 20.12 -20.44 -15.21
C ILE A 172 19.07 -20.65 -16.30
N ARG A 173 17.83 -20.17 -16.03
CA ARG A 173 16.66 -20.42 -16.87
C ARG A 173 16.51 -19.46 -18.04
N ARG A 174 17.24 -18.34 -18.02
CA ARG A 174 17.28 -17.32 -19.06
C ARG A 174 15.89 -16.78 -19.38
N GLU A 175 15.49 -16.74 -20.64
CA GLU A 175 14.17 -16.26 -21.10
C GLU A 175 12.98 -17.05 -20.55
N LYS A 176 13.21 -18.23 -20.01
CA LYS A 176 12.17 -19.08 -19.39
C LYS A 176 12.02 -18.85 -17.89
N ALA A 177 12.76 -17.92 -17.31
CA ALA A 177 12.63 -17.59 -15.90
C ALA A 177 11.27 -16.93 -15.61
N THR A 178 10.72 -17.19 -14.45
CA THR A 178 9.44 -16.58 -14.01
C THR A 178 9.59 -15.08 -13.80
N SER A 179 10.79 -14.62 -13.42
CA SER A 179 11.09 -13.21 -13.14
C SER A 179 12.48 -12.83 -13.65
N ASN A 180 12.64 -11.57 -14.02
CA ASN A 180 13.91 -10.96 -14.39
C ASN A 180 14.57 -10.21 -13.22
N ILE A 181 14.09 -10.36 -11.99
CA ILE A 181 14.74 -9.81 -10.81
C ILE A 181 16.11 -10.45 -10.66
N CYS A 182 17.16 -9.62 -10.69
CA CYS A 182 18.55 -10.05 -10.60
C CYS A 182 19.17 -9.62 -9.28
N THR A 183 19.02 -8.36 -8.92
CA THR A 183 19.61 -7.74 -7.72
C THR A 183 18.52 -7.47 -6.71
N ASN A 184 18.80 -7.77 -5.45
CA ASN A 184 17.91 -7.49 -4.34
C ASN A 184 18.42 -6.32 -3.47
N GLN A 185 17.58 -5.85 -2.56
CA GLN A 185 17.89 -4.80 -1.59
C GLN A 185 18.34 -5.42 -0.25
N THR A 186 19.37 -6.23 -0.26
CA THR A 186 19.83 -6.97 0.92
C THR A 186 20.13 -6.06 2.11
N LEU A 187 20.79 -4.92 1.89
CA LEU A 187 21.10 -3.99 2.98
C LEU A 187 19.84 -3.44 3.63
N MET A 188 18.83 -3.08 2.83
CA MET A 188 17.52 -2.60 3.35
C MET A 188 16.77 -3.72 4.06
N ALA A 189 16.89 -4.96 3.58
CA ALA A 189 16.32 -6.14 4.24
C ALA A 189 16.96 -6.39 5.61
N ILE A 190 18.29 -6.26 5.72
CA ILE A 190 19.01 -6.35 7.00
C ILE A 190 18.56 -5.27 7.96
N ALA A 191 18.47 -4.01 7.51
CA ALA A 191 17.99 -2.90 8.34
C ALA A 191 16.57 -3.17 8.86
N ALA A 192 15.66 -3.62 7.99
CA ALA A 192 14.30 -3.98 8.38
C ALA A 192 14.26 -5.17 9.37
N THR A 193 15.13 -6.17 9.17
CA THR A 193 15.23 -7.32 10.09
C THR A 193 15.68 -6.88 11.48
N VAL A 194 16.70 -6.02 11.57
CA VAL A 194 17.16 -5.46 12.84
C VAL A 194 16.07 -4.62 13.51
N TYR A 195 15.39 -3.78 12.74
CA TYR A 195 14.29 -2.95 13.23
C TYR A 195 13.15 -3.82 13.80
N LEU A 196 12.69 -4.82 13.05
CA LEU A 196 11.64 -5.73 13.52
C LEU A 196 12.07 -6.57 14.71
N GLY A 197 13.32 -7.05 14.73
CA GLY A 197 13.88 -7.78 15.87
C GLY A 197 13.96 -6.92 17.13
N TRP A 198 14.28 -5.63 16.98
CA TRP A 198 14.31 -4.69 18.09
C TRP A 198 12.92 -4.34 18.61
N LEU A 199 11.95 -4.12 17.72
CA LEU A 199 10.56 -3.83 18.08
C LEU A 199 9.86 -5.03 18.75
N GLY A 200 10.07 -6.21 18.20
CA GLY A 200 9.26 -7.38 18.52
C GLY A 200 7.79 -7.23 18.12
N PRO A 201 6.96 -8.25 18.40
CA PRO A 201 5.54 -8.20 18.06
C PRO A 201 4.78 -7.12 18.81
N GLN A 202 5.11 -6.88 20.09
CA GLN A 202 4.49 -5.85 20.91
C GLN A 202 4.81 -4.44 20.40
N GLY A 203 6.05 -4.21 19.96
CA GLY A 203 6.46 -2.93 19.39
C GLY A 203 5.76 -2.64 18.06
N LEU A 204 5.56 -3.65 17.20
CA LEU A 204 4.83 -3.49 15.96
C LEU A 204 3.33 -3.20 16.22
N GLU A 205 2.72 -3.88 17.19
CA GLU A 205 1.34 -3.61 17.61
C GLU A 205 1.19 -2.18 18.13
N GLU A 206 2.10 -1.73 18.99
CA GLU A 206 2.08 -0.37 19.52
C GLU A 206 2.25 0.68 18.42
N LEU A 207 3.16 0.46 17.47
CA LEU A 207 3.32 1.34 16.30
C LEU A 207 2.02 1.45 15.49
N GLY A 208 1.41 0.33 15.16
CA GLY A 208 0.14 0.30 14.44
C GLY A 208 -0.96 1.05 15.19
N ARG A 209 -1.06 0.82 16.52
CA ARG A 209 -2.03 1.51 17.38
C ARG A 209 -1.79 3.02 17.43
N GLN A 210 -0.54 3.47 17.56
CA GLN A 210 -0.20 4.88 17.55
C GLN A 210 -0.51 5.55 16.21
N CYS A 211 -0.20 4.90 15.09
CA CYS A 211 -0.57 5.41 13.77
C CYS A 211 -2.08 5.61 13.67
N ALA A 212 -2.87 4.59 13.97
CA ALA A 212 -4.33 4.66 13.88
C ALA A 212 -4.94 5.71 14.81
N SER A 213 -4.51 5.77 16.09
CA SER A 213 -5.06 6.70 17.06
C SER A 213 -4.71 8.16 16.75
N LYS A 214 -3.47 8.42 16.31
CA LYS A 214 -3.04 9.78 15.92
C LYS A 214 -3.70 10.25 14.63
N ALA A 215 -3.90 9.35 13.67
CA ALA A 215 -4.64 9.68 12.45
C ALA A 215 -6.11 9.97 12.75
N ALA A 216 -6.76 9.16 13.60
CA ALA A 216 -8.14 9.42 14.05
C ALA A 216 -8.26 10.78 14.79
N TYR A 217 -7.30 11.08 15.67
CA TYR A 217 -7.25 12.38 16.35
C TYR A 217 -7.07 13.53 15.34
N ALA A 218 -6.18 13.40 14.36
CA ALA A 218 -5.97 14.41 13.34
C ALA A 218 -7.22 14.61 12.47
N ALA A 219 -7.89 13.54 12.08
CA ALA A 219 -9.15 13.62 11.33
C ALA A 219 -10.22 14.38 12.12
N GLN A 220 -10.39 14.08 13.41
CA GLN A 220 -11.29 14.81 14.29
C GLN A 220 -10.94 16.30 14.36
N ARG A 221 -9.67 16.65 14.63
CA ARG A 221 -9.22 18.04 14.75
C ARG A 221 -9.40 18.84 13.46
N LEU A 222 -9.17 18.21 12.32
CA LEU A 222 -9.32 18.88 11.02
C LEU A 222 -10.79 19.09 10.65
N THR A 223 -11.67 18.15 10.98
CA THR A 223 -13.12 18.29 10.73
C THR A 223 -13.79 19.31 11.64
N GLU A 224 -13.14 19.73 12.74
CA GLU A 224 -13.59 20.90 13.53
C GLU A 224 -13.34 22.24 12.81
N VAL A 225 -12.49 22.25 11.75
CA VAL A 225 -12.30 23.43 10.92
C VAL A 225 -13.48 23.58 9.98
N PRO A 226 -14.22 24.71 10.03
CA PRO A 226 -15.42 24.86 9.23
C PRO A 226 -15.17 24.67 7.72
N GLY A 227 -15.98 23.84 7.09
CA GLY A 227 -15.87 23.51 5.65
C GLY A 227 -14.86 22.44 5.32
N VAL A 228 -14.21 21.82 6.31
CA VAL A 228 -13.43 20.60 6.14
C VAL A 228 -14.30 19.40 6.52
N GLU A 229 -14.47 18.46 5.63
CA GLU A 229 -15.34 17.29 5.81
C GLU A 229 -14.60 16.00 5.42
N PRO A 230 -14.91 14.86 6.06
CA PRO A 230 -14.42 13.58 5.57
C PRO A 230 -14.91 13.36 4.12
N LEU A 231 -14.03 12.94 3.21
CA LEU A 231 -14.39 12.72 1.80
C LEU A 231 -15.37 11.55 1.63
N PHE A 232 -15.23 10.50 2.44
CA PHE A 232 -16.03 9.27 2.38
C PHE A 232 -16.78 8.98 3.69
N GLY A 233 -17.29 10.02 4.33
CA GLY A 233 -18.09 9.90 5.56
C GLY A 233 -17.33 9.16 6.68
N ASP A 234 -18.00 8.19 7.32
CA ASP A 234 -17.45 7.43 8.46
C ASP A 234 -16.68 6.18 8.03
N ALA A 235 -16.21 6.09 6.77
CA ALA A 235 -15.45 4.96 6.29
C ALA A 235 -14.18 4.75 7.14
N PRO A 236 -13.91 3.52 7.64
CA PRO A 236 -12.76 3.27 8.49
C PRO A 236 -11.45 3.40 7.71
N PHE A 237 -10.43 3.96 8.35
CA PHE A 237 -9.10 4.19 7.79
C PHE A 237 -8.00 3.79 8.78
N PHE A 238 -6.75 3.76 8.33
CA PHE A 238 -5.61 3.39 9.19
C PHE A 238 -4.78 4.61 9.60
N LYS A 239 -3.86 5.06 8.77
CA LYS A 239 -2.94 6.20 9.04
C LYS A 239 -3.06 7.32 8.02
N GLU A 240 -3.82 7.09 6.98
CA GLU A 240 -4.14 8.03 5.92
C GLU A 240 -5.64 8.19 5.82
N PHE A 241 -6.10 9.40 5.56
CA PHE A 241 -7.52 9.70 5.42
C PHE A 241 -7.73 10.90 4.48
N PRO A 242 -8.73 10.86 3.59
CA PRO A 242 -9.00 11.96 2.70
C PRO A 242 -10.05 12.89 3.29
N VAL A 243 -9.82 14.18 3.10
CA VAL A 243 -10.78 15.23 3.45
C VAL A 243 -11.16 16.05 2.21
N ARG A 244 -12.39 16.52 2.20
CA ARG A 244 -12.87 17.55 1.28
C ARG A 244 -12.63 18.92 1.91
N LEU A 245 -12.05 19.82 1.12
CA LEU A 245 -11.74 21.18 1.52
C LEU A 245 -12.73 22.17 0.87
N PRO A 246 -12.96 23.34 1.48
CA PRO A 246 -13.81 24.37 0.90
C PRO A 246 -13.19 25.12 -0.29
N ARG A 247 -11.93 24.79 -0.62
CA ARG A 247 -11.13 25.39 -1.70
C ARG A 247 -10.30 24.30 -2.40
N PRO A 248 -9.79 24.59 -3.61
CA PRO A 248 -8.92 23.66 -4.32
C PRO A 248 -7.77 23.17 -3.43
N ALA A 249 -7.60 21.86 -3.35
CA ALA A 249 -6.62 21.22 -2.45
C ALA A 249 -5.17 21.65 -2.73
N ALA A 250 -4.84 21.94 -4.00
CA ALA A 250 -3.53 22.44 -4.38
C ALA A 250 -3.25 23.83 -3.78
N GLU A 251 -4.22 24.76 -3.82
CA GLU A 251 -4.07 26.09 -3.22
C GLU A 251 -3.88 26.01 -1.70
N VAL A 252 -4.67 25.14 -1.05
CA VAL A 252 -4.58 24.94 0.40
C VAL A 252 -3.23 24.30 0.76
N ARG A 253 -2.78 23.27 0.03
CA ARG A 253 -1.46 22.66 0.22
C ARG A 253 -0.34 23.69 0.15
N ASP A 254 -0.34 24.54 -0.87
CA ASP A 254 0.70 25.54 -1.07
C ASP A 254 0.70 26.62 0.02
N ALA A 255 -0.49 27.08 0.43
CA ALA A 255 -0.63 28.01 1.55
C ALA A 255 -0.24 27.39 2.90
N MET A 256 -0.43 26.09 3.10
CA MET A 256 0.03 25.36 4.27
C MET A 256 1.54 25.17 4.27
N LEU A 257 2.14 24.95 3.09
CA LEU A 257 3.59 24.85 2.93
C LEU A 257 4.30 26.14 3.34
N GLU A 258 3.74 27.31 3.00
CA GLU A 258 4.24 28.63 3.47
C GLU A 258 4.26 28.74 5.02
N ARG A 259 3.47 27.93 5.71
CA ARG A 259 3.41 27.85 7.19
C ARG A 259 4.25 26.70 7.77
N GLY A 260 5.03 26.01 6.93
CA GLY A 260 5.90 24.91 7.34
C GLY A 260 5.19 23.56 7.49
N TYR A 261 3.99 23.38 6.91
CA TYR A 261 3.26 22.12 6.92
C TYR A 261 3.17 21.49 5.54
N LEU A 262 3.67 20.27 5.39
CA LEU A 262 3.33 19.37 4.30
C LEU A 262 1.97 18.71 4.64
N ALA A 263 0.88 19.44 4.38
CA ALA A 263 -0.44 19.11 4.91
C ALA A 263 -1.05 17.85 4.27
N GLY A 264 -0.62 17.48 3.06
CA GLY A 264 -1.13 16.29 2.38
C GLY A 264 -0.90 16.33 0.87
N VAL A 265 -1.50 15.38 0.17
CA VAL A 265 -1.39 15.22 -1.29
C VAL A 265 -2.78 15.47 -1.90
N PRO A 266 -2.94 16.42 -2.85
CA PRO A 266 -4.18 16.57 -3.59
C PRO A 266 -4.55 15.28 -4.33
N LEU A 267 -5.78 14.82 -4.16
CA LEU A 267 -6.31 13.68 -4.89
C LEU A 267 -6.92 14.14 -6.23
N PRO A 268 -6.84 13.32 -7.27
CA PRO A 268 -7.53 13.57 -8.53
C PRO A 268 -9.03 13.31 -8.36
N ASP A 269 -9.77 14.33 -7.98
CA ASP A 269 -11.23 14.33 -7.94
C ASP A 269 -11.83 15.33 -8.92
N ALA A 270 -13.15 15.26 -9.16
CA ALA A 270 -13.80 16.02 -10.22
C ALA A 270 -13.74 17.54 -10.01
N ASP A 271 -13.66 18.02 -8.77
CA ASP A 271 -13.63 19.44 -8.40
C ASP A 271 -12.28 19.92 -7.84
N GLY A 272 -11.31 19.00 -7.66
CA GLY A 272 -9.96 19.30 -7.18
C GLY A 272 -9.89 19.69 -5.70
N HIS A 273 -10.92 19.38 -4.90
CA HIS A 273 -11.04 19.78 -3.51
C HIS A 273 -10.61 18.72 -2.50
N ALA A 274 -10.26 17.52 -2.95
CA ALA A 274 -9.86 16.42 -2.08
C ALA A 274 -8.37 16.43 -1.75
N LEU A 275 -8.05 16.29 -0.47
CA LEU A 275 -6.69 16.20 0.07
C LEU A 275 -6.52 14.93 0.88
N LEU A 276 -5.55 14.08 0.53
CA LEU A 276 -5.13 12.94 1.32
C LEU A 276 -4.13 13.36 2.38
N ILE A 277 -4.42 13.07 3.63
CA ILE A 277 -3.59 13.42 4.79
C ILE A 277 -3.04 12.15 5.40
N ALA A 278 -1.74 12.14 5.74
CA ALA A 278 -1.06 11.04 6.41
C ALA A 278 -0.53 11.48 7.78
N VAL A 279 -0.86 10.70 8.80
CA VAL A 279 -0.38 10.92 10.17
C VAL A 279 0.12 9.61 10.75
N THR A 280 1.39 9.59 11.14
CA THR A 280 2.04 8.40 11.69
C THR A 280 2.40 8.57 13.17
N GLU A 281 3.01 7.55 13.75
CA GLU A 281 3.51 7.54 15.13
C GLU A 281 4.45 8.70 15.45
N ARG A 282 5.10 9.26 14.43
CA ARG A 282 6.10 10.34 14.57
C ARG A 282 5.50 11.71 14.90
N ARG A 283 4.20 11.90 14.70
CA ARG A 283 3.57 13.19 14.98
C ARG A 283 3.21 13.33 16.44
N THR A 284 3.52 14.51 17.01
CA THR A 284 3.07 14.86 18.36
C THR A 284 1.67 15.48 18.31
N ARG A 285 1.02 15.54 19.47
CA ARG A 285 -0.29 16.17 19.60
C ARG A 285 -0.23 17.65 19.22
N GLU A 286 0.81 18.36 19.68
CA GLU A 286 1.02 19.78 19.38
C GLU A 286 1.20 20.03 17.88
N GLN A 287 1.87 19.12 17.16
CA GLN A 287 2.02 19.23 15.71
C GLN A 287 0.68 19.04 14.99
N ILE A 288 -0.16 18.10 15.46
CA ILE A 288 -1.49 17.86 14.89
C ILE A 288 -2.43 19.04 15.17
N ASP A 289 -2.42 19.56 16.40
CA ASP A 289 -3.21 20.73 16.77
C ASP A 289 -2.76 21.98 15.99
N GLY A 290 -1.45 22.16 15.83
CA GLY A 290 -0.86 23.23 15.01
C GLY A 290 -1.28 23.15 13.54
N LEU A 291 -1.36 21.94 12.97
CA LEU A 291 -1.88 21.73 11.60
C LEU A 291 -3.32 22.23 11.48
N ALA A 292 -4.19 21.87 12.43
CA ALA A 292 -5.60 22.29 12.40
C ALA A 292 -5.75 23.82 12.57
N VAL A 293 -4.95 24.45 13.42
CA VAL A 293 -4.90 25.92 13.60
C VAL A 293 -4.44 26.59 12.30
N ALA A 294 -3.35 26.14 11.69
CA ALA A 294 -2.85 26.66 10.43
C ALA A 294 -3.88 26.53 9.30
N GLN A 295 -4.60 25.41 9.23
CA GLN A 295 -5.68 25.18 8.25
C GLN A 295 -6.81 26.20 8.43
N LYS A 296 -7.20 26.51 9.67
CA LYS A 296 -8.20 27.53 9.98
C LYS A 296 -7.78 28.93 9.55
N GLU A 297 -6.52 29.28 9.79
CA GLU A 297 -5.94 30.57 9.38
C GLU A 297 -5.87 30.73 7.87
N VAL A 298 -5.44 29.70 7.14
CA VAL A 298 -5.44 29.66 5.68
C VAL A 298 -6.83 29.96 5.14
N ARG A 299 -7.87 29.32 5.70
CA ARG A 299 -9.26 29.56 5.31
C ARG A 299 -9.68 31.02 5.55
N VAL A 300 -9.33 31.60 6.70
CA VAL A 300 -9.70 33.00 7.02
C VAL A 300 -9.04 33.96 6.03
N ARG A 301 -7.75 33.79 5.71
CA ARG A 301 -7.02 34.59 4.72
C ARG A 301 -7.71 34.56 3.35
N PHE A 302 -8.09 33.39 2.87
CA PHE A 302 -8.80 33.26 1.59
C PHE A 302 -10.18 33.93 1.59
N ASN A 303 -10.92 33.88 2.72
CA ASN A 303 -12.21 34.54 2.81
C ASN A 303 -12.09 36.09 2.87
N ALA A 304 -10.99 36.62 3.42
CA ALA A 304 -10.73 38.06 3.40
C ALA A 304 -10.46 38.55 1.96
N LEU A 305 -9.57 37.83 1.23
CA LEU A 305 -9.24 38.16 -0.15
C LEU A 305 -10.44 38.18 -1.10
N ASN A 306 -11.47 37.37 -0.82
CA ASN A 306 -12.68 37.31 -1.66
C ASN A 306 -13.74 38.36 -1.26
N ARG A 307 -13.55 39.14 -0.19
CA ARG A 307 -14.44 40.26 0.19
C ARG A 307 -14.00 41.59 -0.40
N ASP A 308 -12.76 41.65 -0.89
CA ASP A 308 -12.16 42.84 -1.46
C ASP A 308 -12.22 42.85 -3.02
N VAL A 309 -12.94 41.89 -3.61
CA VAL A 309 -13.28 41.78 -5.03
C VAL A 309 -14.79 41.84 -5.20
#